data_106180692782ebbaa4d18c2adf4fa621
#
_entry.id   106180692782ebbaa4d18c2adf4fa621
#
_cell.length_a   1.000
_cell.length_b   1.000
_cell.length_c   1.000
_cell.angle_alpha   90.00
_cell.angle_beta   90.00
_cell.angle_gamma   90.00
#
_symmetry.space_group_name_H-M   'P 1'
#
loop_
_entity.id
_entity.type
_entity.pdbx_description
1 polymer ?
#
loop_
_entity_poly.entity_id
_entity_poly.type
_entity_poly.pdbx_seq_one_letter_code
_entity_poly.pdbx_strand_id
1 'polypeptide(L)'
;MKDRVDVVVIGSGIGGLCCAALCARAGREVLVLEAHTQPGGAAHGFQRQGYHFESGPSLWSGLARWPSANPLAQILRALDQPLEVIPYNNWDVLLPEGDLRIPVGAAGFEEIVRDLRGVAAVEEWRRFGEVLR
;
A
#
# COMPACT_ATOMS: atom_id res chain seq x y z
N MET A 1 -12.14 -13.96 28.91
CA MET A 1 -12.59 -13.02 27.86
C MET A 1 -13.46 -11.99 28.56
N LYS A 2 -13.31 -10.71 28.28
CA LYS A 2 -14.19 -9.70 28.89
C LYS A 2 -15.58 -9.85 28.29
N ASP A 3 -16.61 -9.73 29.11
CA ASP A 3 -18.00 -9.92 28.70
C ASP A 3 -18.59 -8.69 27.96
N ARG A 4 -17.83 -7.59 27.93
CA ARG A 4 -18.26 -6.33 27.29
C ARG A 4 -17.06 -5.57 26.76
N VAL A 5 -17.19 -5.00 25.57
CA VAL A 5 -16.26 -4.07 24.91
C VAL A 5 -17.03 -2.90 24.32
N ASP A 6 -16.34 -1.78 24.05
CA ASP A 6 -16.96 -0.60 23.46
C ASP A 6 -17.20 -0.78 21.95
N VAL A 7 -16.28 -1.47 21.25
CA VAL A 7 -16.30 -1.64 19.79
C VAL A 7 -15.93 -3.07 19.44
N VAL A 8 -16.69 -3.66 18.53
CA VAL A 8 -16.34 -4.94 17.90
C VAL A 8 -16.06 -4.66 16.42
N VAL A 9 -14.88 -5.05 15.96
CA VAL A 9 -14.48 -4.98 14.55
C VAL A 9 -14.50 -6.39 13.97
N ILE A 10 -15.23 -6.60 12.89
CA ILE A 10 -15.31 -7.89 12.20
C ILE A 10 -14.37 -7.87 11.00
N GLY A 11 -13.38 -8.73 11.01
CA GLY A 11 -12.30 -8.84 10.03
C GLY A 11 -11.06 -8.02 10.42
N SER A 12 -9.91 -8.69 10.38
CA SER A 12 -8.59 -8.10 10.64
C SER A 12 -7.79 -7.78 9.38
N GLY A 13 -8.47 -7.45 8.28
CA GLY A 13 -7.82 -6.82 7.13
C GLY A 13 -7.30 -5.43 7.49
N ILE A 14 -6.52 -4.80 6.61
CA ILE A 14 -5.89 -3.49 6.86
C ILE A 14 -6.92 -2.46 7.33
N GLY A 15 -8.09 -2.36 6.68
CA GLY A 15 -9.14 -1.42 7.08
C GLY A 15 -9.67 -1.68 8.50
N GLY A 16 -9.93 -2.94 8.83
CA GLY A 16 -10.38 -3.34 10.17
C GLY A 16 -9.34 -3.05 11.25
N LEU A 17 -8.08 -3.40 10.99
CA LEU A 17 -6.97 -3.13 11.92
C LEU A 17 -6.75 -1.62 12.11
N CYS A 18 -6.81 -0.83 11.05
CA CYS A 18 -6.70 0.63 11.14
C CYS A 18 -7.84 1.24 11.97
N CYS A 19 -9.07 0.81 11.73
CA CYS A 19 -10.23 1.25 12.51
C CYS A 19 -10.08 0.87 13.99
N ALA A 20 -9.74 -0.39 14.26
CA ALA A 20 -9.54 -0.87 15.62
C ALA A 20 -8.44 -0.08 16.36
N ALA A 21 -7.31 0.16 15.72
CA ALA A 21 -6.19 0.90 16.29
C ALA A 21 -6.56 2.36 16.60
N LEU A 22 -7.27 3.04 15.70
CA LEU A 22 -7.74 4.41 15.94
C LEU A 22 -8.76 4.48 17.08
N CYS A 23 -9.69 3.53 17.15
CA CYS A 23 -10.63 3.43 18.27
C CYS A 23 -9.92 3.18 19.60
N ALA A 24 -8.93 2.27 19.62
CA ALA A 24 -8.14 1.98 20.80
C ALA A 24 -7.31 3.20 21.23
N ARG A 25 -6.71 3.94 20.29
CA ARG A 25 -6.02 5.20 20.58
C ARG A 25 -6.95 6.26 21.19
N ALA A 26 -8.21 6.26 20.77
CA ALA A 26 -9.26 7.12 21.35
C ALA A 26 -9.76 6.64 22.72
N GLY A 27 -9.09 5.66 23.35
CA GLY A 27 -9.42 5.14 24.68
C GLY A 27 -10.58 4.16 24.68
N ARG A 28 -10.99 3.62 23.54
CA ARG A 28 -12.06 2.62 23.46
C ARG A 28 -11.49 1.22 23.69
N GLU A 29 -12.25 0.39 24.39
CA GLU A 29 -11.97 -1.04 24.45
C GLU A 29 -12.47 -1.73 23.18
N VAL A 30 -11.55 -2.31 22.40
CA VAL A 30 -11.83 -2.86 21.09
C VAL A 30 -11.56 -4.35 21.04
N LEU A 31 -12.49 -5.10 20.45
CA LEU A 31 -12.34 -6.51 20.10
C LEU A 31 -12.33 -6.65 18.59
N VAL A 32 -11.29 -7.30 18.04
CA VAL A 32 -11.25 -7.67 16.62
C VAL A 32 -11.54 -9.16 16.48
N LEU A 33 -12.51 -9.50 15.65
CA LEU A 33 -12.87 -10.88 15.32
C LEU A 33 -12.40 -11.19 13.91
N GLU A 34 -11.64 -12.27 13.75
CA GLU A 34 -11.09 -12.73 12.48
C GLU A 34 -11.44 -14.19 12.25
N ALA A 35 -11.90 -14.51 11.04
CA ALA A 35 -12.26 -15.86 10.64
C ALA A 35 -11.05 -16.69 10.19
N HIS A 36 -9.99 -16.03 9.71
CA HIS A 36 -8.76 -16.68 9.28
C HIS A 36 -7.83 -16.92 10.47
N THR A 37 -6.88 -17.84 10.32
CA THR A 37 -5.90 -18.17 11.36
C THR A 37 -4.83 -17.08 11.54
N GLN A 38 -4.72 -16.15 10.59
CA GLN A 38 -3.75 -15.05 10.61
C GLN A 38 -4.44 -13.71 10.32
N PRO A 39 -4.09 -12.63 11.02
CA PRO A 39 -4.57 -11.29 10.73
C PRO A 39 -3.91 -10.74 9.44
N GLY A 40 -4.51 -9.69 8.89
CA GLY A 40 -3.96 -8.96 7.75
C GLY A 40 -4.84 -9.01 6.49
N GLY A 41 -5.82 -9.92 6.43
CA GLY A 41 -6.66 -10.08 5.24
C GLY A 41 -5.83 -10.43 4.00
N ALA A 42 -6.03 -9.74 2.88
CA ALA A 42 -5.24 -9.94 1.67
C ALA A 42 -3.74 -9.59 1.83
N ALA A 43 -3.39 -8.83 2.85
CA ALA A 43 -2.00 -8.41 3.11
C ALA A 43 -1.29 -9.30 4.16
N HIS A 44 -1.83 -10.48 4.47
CA HIS A 44 -1.12 -11.39 5.37
C HIS A 44 0.09 -12.01 4.69
N GLY A 45 1.16 -12.22 5.48
CA GLY A 45 2.31 -13.01 5.07
C GLY A 45 2.25 -14.43 5.62
N PHE A 46 2.98 -15.35 5.04
CA PHE A 46 3.14 -16.71 5.55
C PHE A 46 4.59 -17.21 5.41
N GLN A 47 4.92 -18.22 6.18
CA GLN A 47 6.23 -18.86 6.10
C GLN A 47 6.11 -20.28 5.56
N ARG A 48 7.03 -20.64 4.68
CA ARG A 48 7.17 -22.02 4.18
C ARG A 48 8.63 -22.38 3.98
N GLN A 49 9.08 -23.47 4.57
CA GLN A 49 10.44 -23.97 4.45
C GLN A 49 11.53 -22.95 4.80
N GLY A 50 11.28 -22.09 5.80
CA GLY A 50 12.21 -21.03 6.23
C GLY A 50 12.17 -19.74 5.40
N TYR A 51 11.33 -19.66 4.37
CA TYR A 51 11.12 -18.46 3.56
C TYR A 51 9.84 -17.75 3.95
N HIS A 52 9.86 -16.42 3.84
CA HIS A 52 8.70 -15.56 4.00
C HIS A 52 8.08 -15.24 2.64
N PHE A 53 6.77 -15.33 2.55
CA PHE A 53 5.98 -15.03 1.36
C PHE A 53 4.87 -14.05 1.68
N GLU A 54 4.55 -13.20 0.72
CA GLU A 54 3.39 -12.32 0.72
C GLU A 54 2.21 -13.00 0.01
N SER A 55 1.03 -12.96 0.60
CA SER A 55 -0.19 -13.52 -0.01
C SER A 55 -0.85 -12.56 -1.00
N GLY A 56 -0.52 -11.30 -0.94
CA GLY A 56 -1.16 -10.24 -1.71
C GLY A 56 -0.19 -9.12 -2.08
N PRO A 57 -0.45 -7.88 -1.64
CA PRO A 57 0.34 -6.73 -2.05
C PRO A 57 1.76 -6.80 -1.47
N SER A 58 2.74 -6.79 -2.35
CA SER A 58 4.17 -6.75 -2.02
C SER A 58 4.80 -5.37 -2.25
N LEU A 59 4.09 -4.47 -2.94
CA LEU A 59 4.53 -3.10 -3.22
C LEU A 59 3.54 -2.10 -2.65
N TRP A 60 4.06 -1.12 -1.89
CA TRP A 60 3.25 -0.15 -1.17
C TRP A 60 3.64 1.27 -1.56
N SER A 61 2.80 1.93 -2.33
CA SER A 61 3.04 3.31 -2.75
C SER A 61 2.79 4.28 -1.60
N GLY A 62 3.66 5.31 -1.47
CA GLY A 62 3.45 6.42 -0.55
C GLY A 62 3.79 6.15 0.92
N LEU A 63 4.45 5.03 1.26
CA LEU A 63 4.90 4.75 2.63
C LEU A 63 6.30 5.27 2.94
N ALA A 64 7.15 5.46 1.92
CA ALA A 64 8.55 5.82 2.11
C ALA A 64 8.80 7.32 2.36
N ARG A 65 7.83 8.19 2.08
CA ARG A 65 8.03 9.64 2.15
C ARG A 65 6.85 10.34 2.79
N TRP A 66 7.12 11.45 3.46
CA TRP A 66 6.11 12.36 4.01
C TRP A 66 6.30 13.77 3.42
N PRO A 67 5.23 14.53 3.11
CA PRO A 67 3.80 14.17 3.25
C PRO A 67 3.35 13.09 2.26
N SER A 68 2.34 12.30 2.64
CA SER A 68 1.81 11.22 1.84
C SER A 68 0.29 11.29 1.73
N ALA A 69 -0.22 11.07 0.52
CA ALA A 69 -1.65 10.89 0.28
C ALA A 69 -2.15 9.47 0.61
N ASN A 70 -1.24 8.52 0.90
CA ASN A 70 -1.61 7.16 1.29
C ASN A 70 -2.29 7.16 2.66
N PRO A 71 -3.56 6.69 2.80
CA PRO A 71 -4.27 6.67 4.07
C PRO A 71 -3.57 5.85 5.14
N LEU A 72 -2.93 4.73 4.78
CA LEU A 72 -2.19 3.90 5.73
C LEU A 72 -1.01 4.66 6.32
N ALA A 73 -0.26 5.43 5.51
CA ALA A 73 0.83 6.27 6.00
C ALA A 73 0.32 7.31 7.02
N GLN A 74 -0.84 7.92 6.75
CA GLN A 74 -1.46 8.90 7.64
C GLN A 74 -1.89 8.26 8.96
N ILE A 75 -2.46 7.06 8.92
CA ILE A 75 -2.90 6.31 10.11
C ILE A 75 -1.69 5.87 10.94
N LEU A 76 -0.67 5.30 10.33
CA LEU A 76 0.55 4.90 11.03
C LEU A 76 1.21 6.09 11.75
N ARG A 77 1.26 7.25 11.08
CA ARG A 77 1.74 8.48 11.70
C ARG A 77 0.84 8.94 12.84
N ALA A 78 -0.48 8.90 12.66
CA ALA A 78 -1.41 9.25 13.73
C ALA A 78 -1.29 8.34 14.95
N LEU A 79 -0.89 7.10 14.75
CA LEU A 79 -0.66 6.10 15.82
C LEU A 79 0.76 6.14 16.41
N ASP A 80 1.64 7.03 15.92
CA ASP A 80 3.07 7.08 16.27
C ASP A 80 3.78 5.73 16.05
N GLN A 81 3.40 5.03 14.98
CA GLN A 81 3.99 3.76 14.57
C GLN A 81 4.93 3.96 13.39
N PRO A 82 6.25 4.05 13.61
CA PRO A 82 7.21 4.12 12.51
C PRO A 82 7.18 2.80 11.72
N LEU A 83 7.24 2.92 10.41
CA LEU A 83 7.37 1.79 9.51
C LEU A 83 8.75 1.82 8.86
N GLU A 84 9.50 0.75 9.02
CA GLU A 84 10.72 0.55 8.27
C GLU A 84 10.37 0.10 6.85
N VAL A 85 10.85 0.85 5.85
CA VAL A 85 10.57 0.59 4.44
C VAL A 85 11.84 0.62 3.62
N ILE A 86 11.90 -0.20 2.59
CA ILE A 86 12.96 -0.20 1.59
C ILE A 86 12.39 0.48 0.33
N PRO A 87 12.80 1.73 0.03
CA PRO A 87 12.37 2.39 -1.18
C PRO A 87 13.06 1.77 -2.40
N TYR A 88 12.32 1.62 -3.48
CA TYR A 88 12.86 1.27 -4.79
C TYR A 88 12.79 2.46 -5.74
N ASN A 89 13.74 2.55 -6.67
CA ASN A 89 13.86 3.67 -7.61
C ASN A 89 13.36 3.32 -9.01
N ASN A 90 13.26 2.04 -9.30
CA ASN A 90 12.76 1.53 -10.58
C ASN A 90 12.19 0.12 -10.39
N TRP A 91 11.42 -0.31 -11.36
CA TRP A 91 10.98 -1.68 -11.56
C TRP A 91 11.27 -2.11 -12.99
N ASP A 92 11.63 -3.34 -13.15
CA ASP A 92 11.87 -3.92 -14.46
C ASP A 92 10.61 -4.67 -14.89
N VAL A 93 10.13 -4.37 -16.11
CA VAL A 93 8.98 -5.02 -16.75
C VAL A 93 9.52 -5.84 -17.92
N LEU A 94 9.33 -7.15 -17.85
CA LEU A 94 9.78 -8.09 -18.88
C LEU A 94 8.63 -8.32 -19.86
N LEU A 95 8.79 -7.88 -21.09
CA LEU A 95 7.80 -8.01 -22.15
C LEU A 95 8.37 -8.85 -23.30
N PRO A 96 7.53 -9.53 -24.09
CA PRO A 96 7.99 -10.23 -25.30
C PRO A 96 8.69 -9.31 -26.31
N GLU A 97 8.32 -8.03 -26.32
CA GLU A 97 8.86 -6.99 -27.22
C GLU A 97 10.18 -6.40 -26.73
N GLY A 98 10.56 -6.66 -25.48
CA GLY A 98 11.78 -6.15 -24.84
C GLY A 98 11.57 -5.69 -23.41
N ASP A 99 12.65 -5.67 -22.65
CA ASP A 99 12.64 -5.30 -21.24
C ASP A 99 12.58 -3.77 -21.09
N LEU A 100 11.72 -3.34 -20.16
CA LEU A 100 11.58 -1.92 -19.80
C LEU A 100 11.99 -1.71 -18.34
N ARG A 101 12.86 -0.74 -18.11
CA ARG A 101 13.15 -0.25 -16.78
C ARG A 101 12.37 1.02 -16.52
N ILE A 102 11.36 0.93 -15.65
CA ILE A 102 10.46 2.03 -15.32
C ILE A 102 10.94 2.71 -14.04
N PRO A 103 11.44 3.96 -14.10
CA PRO A 103 11.81 4.71 -12.92
C PRO A 103 10.56 5.17 -12.16
N VAL A 104 10.70 5.25 -10.83
CA VAL A 104 9.63 5.75 -9.98
C VAL A 104 9.47 7.26 -10.13
N GLY A 105 8.25 7.70 -10.42
CA GLY A 105 7.89 9.11 -10.54
C GLY A 105 7.42 9.48 -11.94
N ALA A 106 6.64 10.58 -12.02
CA ALA A 106 5.97 11.00 -13.24
C ALA A 106 6.96 11.35 -14.39
N ALA A 107 8.04 12.04 -14.03
CA ALA A 107 9.01 12.50 -15.05
C ALA A 107 9.69 11.33 -15.77
N GLY A 108 10.16 10.32 -15.01
CA GLY A 108 10.79 9.15 -15.61
C GLY A 108 9.81 8.30 -16.44
N PHE A 109 8.55 8.22 -16.01
CA PHE A 109 7.53 7.55 -16.81
C PHE A 109 7.22 8.29 -18.12
N GLU A 110 7.17 9.63 -18.10
CA GLU A 110 6.99 10.43 -19.31
C GLU A 110 8.14 10.27 -20.32
N GLU A 111 9.38 10.09 -19.85
CA GLU A 111 10.51 9.77 -20.74
C GLU A 111 10.28 8.46 -21.47
N ILE A 112 9.88 7.41 -20.77
CA ILE A 112 9.57 6.11 -21.39
C ILE A 112 8.42 6.23 -22.39
N VAL A 113 7.34 6.92 -22.02
CA VAL A 113 6.21 7.15 -22.94
C VAL A 113 6.66 7.89 -24.20
N ARG A 114 7.54 8.88 -24.04
CA ARG A 114 8.11 9.64 -25.16
C ARG A 114 8.93 8.74 -26.08
N ASP A 115 9.80 7.91 -25.51
CA ASP A 115 10.69 7.02 -26.26
C ASP A 115 9.91 5.94 -27.01
N LEU A 116 8.86 5.40 -26.40
CA LEU A 116 8.05 4.33 -26.98
C LEU A 116 6.98 4.84 -27.98
N ARG A 117 6.42 6.03 -27.78
CA ARG A 117 5.21 6.50 -28.46
C ARG A 117 5.28 7.95 -28.95
N GLY A 118 6.35 8.66 -28.65
CA GLY A 118 6.54 10.04 -29.07
C GLY A 118 5.88 11.08 -28.17
N VAL A 119 6.08 12.35 -28.53
CA VAL A 119 5.65 13.51 -27.73
C VAL A 119 4.12 13.59 -27.60
N ALA A 120 3.38 13.24 -28.64
CA ALA A 120 1.91 13.29 -28.63
C ALA A 120 1.32 12.40 -27.53
N ALA A 121 1.89 11.22 -27.32
CA ALA A 121 1.45 10.31 -26.25
C ALA A 121 1.72 10.88 -24.85
N VAL A 122 2.80 11.64 -24.67
CA VAL A 122 3.07 12.34 -23.40
C VAL A 122 2.02 13.41 -23.12
N GLU A 123 1.60 14.16 -24.15
CA GLU A 123 0.55 15.17 -24.01
C GLU A 123 -0.81 14.56 -23.68
N GLU A 124 -1.14 13.41 -24.28
CA GLU A 124 -2.35 12.65 -23.96
C GLU A 124 -2.30 12.13 -22.50
N TRP A 125 -1.17 11.62 -22.07
CA TRP A 125 -0.95 11.17 -20.69
C TRP A 125 -1.15 12.30 -19.68
N ARG A 126 -0.60 13.48 -19.96
CA ARG A 126 -0.76 14.66 -19.10
C ARG A 126 -2.22 15.10 -19.00
N ARG A 127 -2.93 15.17 -20.15
CA ARG A 127 -4.37 15.49 -20.17
C ARG A 127 -5.19 14.48 -19.37
N PHE A 128 -4.88 13.19 -19.49
CA PHE A 128 -5.52 12.17 -18.66
C PHE A 128 -5.28 12.41 -17.16
N GLY A 129 -4.07 12.76 -16.78
CA GLY A 129 -3.73 13.09 -15.39
C GLY A 129 -4.45 14.32 -14.84
N GLU A 130 -4.83 15.28 -15.70
CA GLU A 130 -5.62 16.47 -15.29
C GLU A 130 -7.08 16.11 -14.98
N VAL A 131 -7.64 15.15 -15.70
CA VAL A 131 -9.02 14.68 -15.47
C VAL A 131 -9.15 13.92 -14.15
N LEU A 132 -8.06 13.34 -13.63
CA LEU A 132 -8.05 12.56 -12.40
C LEU A 132 -7.78 13.37 -11.12
N ARG A 133 -7.60 14.68 -11.21
CA ARG A 133 -7.38 15.59 -10.08
C ARG A 133 -8.66 16.24 -9.61
#